data_239aa898ef97db2f644fe52625c1957c
#
_entry.id   239aa898ef97db2f644fe52625c1957c
#
_cell.length_a   1.000
_cell.length_b   1.000
_cell.length_c   1.000
_cell.angle_alpha   90.00
_cell.angle_beta   90.00
_cell.angle_gamma   90.00
#
_symmetry.space_group_name_H-M   'P 1'
#
loop_
_entity.id
_entity.type
_entity.pdbx_description
1 polymer ?
#
loop_
_entity_poly.entity_id
_entity_poly.type
_entity_poly.pdbx_seq_one_letter_code
_entity_poly.pdbx_strand_id
1 'polypeptide(L)'
;TNIAKCGLGYRTKYVKKAAVAVNEGTINFSSLKKQDYQDARDDLCQVFGIGKKVADCILLFSLDKLEAVPLDRWVLRILEKYYSKEFQIRTKSITEKTYDELHDKIVDHFGKYAGYAQQFLFKNERDAFEKKWIG
;
A
#
# COMPACT_ATOMS: atom_id res chain seq x y z
N THR A 1 -26.71 4.65 -9.59
CA THR A 1 -25.77 5.19 -8.61
C THR A 1 -24.84 6.18 -9.30
N ASN A 2 -24.68 7.40 -8.77
CA ASN A 2 -23.88 8.47 -9.39
C ASN A 2 -22.36 8.15 -9.48
N ILE A 3 -21.88 7.16 -8.74
CA ILE A 3 -20.46 6.70 -8.77
C ILE A 3 -19.99 6.33 -10.18
N ALA A 4 -20.85 5.76 -11.03
CA ALA A 4 -20.49 5.42 -12.41
C ALA A 4 -20.13 6.67 -13.25
N LYS A 5 -20.65 7.85 -12.89
CA LYS A 5 -20.40 9.13 -13.57
C LYS A 5 -19.08 9.78 -13.14
N CYS A 6 -18.41 9.26 -12.09
CA CYS A 6 -17.17 9.83 -11.56
C CYS A 6 -15.91 9.43 -12.35
N GLY A 7 -16.02 8.77 -13.50
CA GLY A 7 -14.88 8.43 -14.35
C GLY A 7 -13.93 7.37 -13.75
N LEU A 8 -14.38 6.56 -12.79
CA LEU A 8 -13.56 5.56 -12.11
C LEU A 8 -13.25 4.31 -12.94
N GLY A 9 -13.88 4.18 -14.14
CA GLY A 9 -13.70 3.04 -15.02
C GLY A 9 -14.01 1.72 -14.29
N TYR A 10 -13.12 0.72 -14.45
CA TYR A 10 -13.27 -0.59 -13.81
C TYR A 10 -13.25 -0.54 -12.27
N ARG A 11 -12.72 0.53 -11.68
CA ARG A 11 -12.66 0.71 -10.22
C ARG A 11 -14.02 1.03 -9.61
N THR A 12 -15.00 1.45 -10.39
CA THR A 12 -16.38 1.76 -9.93
C THR A 12 -16.96 0.63 -9.06
N LYS A 13 -16.80 -0.63 -9.50
CA LYS A 13 -17.29 -1.80 -8.76
C LYS A 13 -16.58 -1.99 -7.41
N TYR A 14 -15.29 -1.69 -7.33
CA TYR A 14 -14.49 -1.83 -6.10
C TYR A 14 -14.88 -0.78 -5.07
N VAL A 15 -14.99 0.48 -5.49
CA VAL A 15 -15.45 1.58 -4.62
C VAL A 15 -16.85 1.30 -4.09
N LYS A 16 -17.77 0.81 -4.94
CA LYS A 16 -19.12 0.44 -4.51
C LYS A 16 -19.10 -0.69 -3.48
N LYS A 17 -18.32 -1.73 -3.70
CA LYS A 17 -18.19 -2.87 -2.77
C LYS A 17 -17.57 -2.44 -1.43
N ALA A 18 -16.54 -1.61 -1.46
CA ALA A 18 -15.95 -1.05 -0.23
C ALA A 18 -16.95 -0.21 0.56
N ALA A 19 -17.74 0.66 -0.11
CA ALA A 19 -18.76 1.45 0.52
C ALA A 19 -19.87 0.58 1.17
N VAL A 20 -20.27 -0.51 0.50
CA VAL A 20 -21.22 -1.48 1.06
C VAL A 20 -20.62 -2.16 2.29
N ALA A 21 -19.37 -2.63 2.23
CA ALA A 21 -18.69 -3.30 3.34
C ALA A 21 -18.57 -2.39 4.59
N VAL A 22 -18.34 -1.10 4.39
CA VAL A 22 -18.37 -0.11 5.51
C VAL A 22 -19.77 0.07 6.06
N ASN A 23 -20.78 0.21 5.19
CA ASN A 23 -22.17 0.41 5.62
C ASN A 23 -22.76 -0.81 6.35
N GLU A 24 -22.37 -2.01 5.96
CA GLU A 24 -22.78 -3.28 6.59
C GLU A 24 -21.95 -3.64 7.83
N GLY A 25 -20.92 -2.84 8.15
CA GLY A 25 -20.03 -3.07 9.29
C GLY A 25 -18.98 -4.16 9.10
N THR A 26 -18.87 -4.75 7.90
CA THR A 26 -17.81 -5.71 7.54
C THR A 26 -16.45 -5.04 7.66
N ILE A 27 -16.32 -3.77 7.24
CA ILE A 27 -15.19 -2.92 7.55
C ILE A 27 -15.55 -2.03 8.72
N ASN A 28 -14.92 -2.25 9.87
CA ASN A 28 -15.06 -1.42 11.06
C ASN A 28 -13.73 -0.75 11.39
N PHE A 29 -13.60 0.54 11.08
CA PHE A 29 -12.33 1.27 11.28
C PHE A 29 -11.88 1.35 12.73
N SER A 30 -12.81 1.40 13.69
CA SER A 30 -12.48 1.41 15.12
C SER A 30 -11.91 0.07 15.59
N SER A 31 -12.36 -1.04 15.01
CA SER A 31 -11.81 -2.37 15.24
C SER A 31 -10.44 -2.50 14.60
N LEU A 32 -10.32 -2.18 13.31
CA LEU A 32 -9.06 -2.25 12.55
C LEU A 32 -7.94 -1.42 13.19
N LYS A 33 -8.28 -0.26 13.77
CA LYS A 33 -7.29 0.58 14.46
C LYS A 33 -6.70 -0.09 15.70
N LYS A 34 -7.46 -0.96 16.37
CA LYS A 34 -7.03 -1.66 17.60
C LYS A 34 -6.31 -2.98 17.33
N GLN A 35 -6.52 -3.58 16.17
CA GLN A 35 -5.85 -4.81 15.74
C GLN A 35 -4.36 -4.56 15.50
N ASP A 36 -3.55 -5.61 15.46
CA ASP A 36 -2.21 -5.52 14.92
C ASP A 36 -2.26 -5.32 13.38
N TYR A 37 -1.11 -5.04 12.79
CA TYR A 37 -1.00 -4.74 11.37
C TYR A 37 -1.46 -5.92 10.50
N GLN A 38 -1.02 -7.14 10.83
CA GLN A 38 -1.29 -8.32 10.00
C GLN A 38 -2.78 -8.65 9.97
N ASP A 39 -3.43 -8.71 11.14
CA ASP A 39 -4.85 -9.00 11.26
C ASP A 39 -5.70 -7.93 10.55
N ALA A 40 -5.37 -6.65 10.75
CA ALA A 40 -6.07 -5.55 10.09
C ALA A 40 -5.90 -5.58 8.56
N ARG A 41 -4.73 -5.97 8.05
CA ARG A 41 -4.50 -6.13 6.60
C ARG A 41 -5.31 -7.29 6.04
N ASP A 42 -5.32 -8.42 6.73
CA ASP A 42 -6.02 -9.62 6.30
C ASP A 42 -7.53 -9.38 6.28
N ASP A 43 -8.10 -8.71 7.28
CA ASP A 43 -9.51 -8.29 7.30
C ASP A 43 -9.85 -7.39 6.11
N LEU A 44 -9.03 -6.40 5.81
CA LEU A 44 -9.23 -5.53 4.65
C LEU A 44 -9.16 -6.28 3.33
N CYS A 45 -8.28 -7.27 3.21
CA CYS A 45 -8.11 -8.07 2.00
C CYS A 45 -9.30 -9.02 1.72
N GLN A 46 -10.18 -9.29 2.70
CA GLN A 46 -11.43 -10.02 2.47
C GLN A 46 -12.42 -9.24 1.59
N VAL A 47 -12.27 -7.92 1.51
CA VAL A 47 -13.17 -7.08 0.73
C VAL A 47 -12.79 -7.10 -0.74
N PHE A 48 -13.73 -7.47 -1.60
CA PHE A 48 -13.49 -7.55 -3.04
C PHE A 48 -12.94 -6.25 -3.63
N GLY A 49 -11.75 -6.33 -4.20
CA GLY A 49 -11.05 -5.19 -4.82
C GLY A 49 -10.05 -4.49 -3.91
N ILE A 50 -9.91 -4.94 -2.66
CA ILE A 50 -8.84 -4.53 -1.75
C ILE A 50 -7.80 -5.65 -1.73
N GLY A 51 -6.67 -5.44 -2.39
CA GLY A 51 -5.50 -6.30 -2.26
C GLY A 51 -4.49 -5.71 -1.28
N LYS A 52 -3.39 -6.43 -0.98
CA LYS A 52 -2.38 -6.04 0.03
C LYS A 52 -1.90 -4.59 -0.12
N LYS A 53 -1.58 -4.17 -1.34
CA LYS A 53 -1.14 -2.78 -1.61
C LYS A 53 -2.18 -1.74 -1.22
N VAL A 54 -3.47 -1.99 -1.50
CA VAL A 54 -4.55 -1.05 -1.16
C VAL A 54 -4.82 -1.09 0.34
N ALA A 55 -4.79 -2.28 0.94
CA ALA A 55 -4.89 -2.46 2.39
C ALA A 55 -3.78 -1.68 3.12
N ASP A 56 -2.54 -1.80 2.68
CA ASP A 56 -1.41 -1.05 3.26
C ASP A 56 -1.56 0.47 3.11
N CYS A 57 -2.12 0.94 1.98
CA CYS A 57 -2.46 2.37 1.85
C CYS A 57 -3.49 2.81 2.90
N ILE A 58 -4.53 2.01 3.12
CA ILE A 58 -5.57 2.32 4.12
C ILE A 58 -4.96 2.32 5.52
N LEU A 59 -4.18 1.30 5.85
CA LEU A 59 -3.54 1.13 7.15
C LEU A 59 -2.57 2.28 7.46
N LEU A 60 -1.70 2.62 6.51
CA LEU A 60 -0.70 3.67 6.68
C LEU A 60 -1.34 5.06 6.79
N PHE A 61 -2.21 5.42 5.83
CA PHE A 61 -2.69 6.79 5.70
C PHE A 61 -3.92 7.11 6.53
N SER A 62 -4.65 6.08 7.03
CA SER A 62 -5.92 6.30 7.74
C SER A 62 -5.96 5.70 9.14
N LEU A 63 -5.12 4.71 9.43
CA LEU A 63 -5.21 3.93 10.67
C LEU A 63 -3.93 3.94 11.51
N ASP A 64 -2.97 4.78 11.15
CA ASP A 64 -1.70 4.99 11.88
C ASP A 64 -0.85 3.71 12.03
N LYS A 65 -0.96 2.74 11.09
CA LYS A 65 -0.12 1.55 11.05
C LYS A 65 1.16 1.88 10.28
N LEU A 66 2.14 2.39 11.02
CA LEU A 66 3.34 3.01 10.43
C LEU A 66 4.33 2.00 9.84
N GLU A 67 4.15 0.73 10.15
CA GLU A 67 4.82 -0.43 9.56
C GLU A 67 4.24 -0.87 8.22
N ALA A 68 3.04 -0.40 7.85
CA ALA A 68 2.43 -0.70 6.56
C ALA A 68 3.23 -0.06 5.41
N VAL A 69 3.63 -0.87 4.44
CA VAL A 69 4.47 -0.44 3.30
C VAL A 69 3.76 -0.75 1.99
N PRO A 70 3.02 0.20 1.41
CA PRO A 70 2.36 -0.01 0.13
C PRO A 70 3.39 -0.22 -1.00
N LEU A 71 3.53 -1.46 -1.48
CA LEU A 71 4.49 -1.82 -2.52
C LEU A 71 3.83 -1.68 -3.90
N ASP A 72 4.14 -0.60 -4.59
CA ASP A 72 3.77 -0.41 -5.99
C ASP A 72 5.00 -0.46 -6.92
N ARG A 73 4.76 -0.32 -8.22
CA ARG A 73 5.84 -0.37 -9.22
C ARG A 73 6.89 0.73 -9.04
N TRP A 74 6.50 1.90 -8.52
CA TRP A 74 7.44 2.99 -8.25
C TRP A 74 8.31 2.67 -7.06
N VAL A 75 7.70 2.20 -5.97
CA VAL A 75 8.43 1.79 -4.77
C VAL A 75 9.42 0.68 -5.10
N LEU A 76 9.02 -0.32 -5.89
CA LEU A 76 9.93 -1.38 -6.33
C LEU A 76 11.15 -0.86 -7.09
N ARG A 77 10.95 0.09 -8.01
CA ARG A 77 12.06 0.71 -8.75
C ARG A 77 13.00 1.50 -7.83
N ILE A 78 12.43 2.19 -6.84
CA ILE A 78 13.20 2.93 -5.84
C ILE A 78 14.06 1.97 -5.00
N LEU A 79 13.45 0.90 -4.52
CA LEU A 79 14.14 -0.12 -3.73
C LEU A 79 15.22 -0.85 -4.56
N GLU A 80 14.94 -1.18 -5.82
CA GLU A 80 15.92 -1.76 -6.73
C GLU A 80 17.10 -0.80 -6.96
N LYS A 81 16.82 0.50 -7.12
CA LYS A 81 17.84 1.52 -7.38
C LYS A 81 18.77 1.77 -6.19
N TYR A 82 18.21 1.86 -4.99
CA TYR A 82 18.95 2.31 -3.81
C TYR A 82 19.28 1.19 -2.81
N TYR A 83 18.54 0.07 -2.84
CA TYR A 83 18.60 -1.01 -1.86
C TYR A 83 18.69 -2.40 -2.52
N SER A 84 19.24 -2.48 -3.74
CA SER A 84 19.33 -3.75 -4.49
C SER A 84 20.15 -4.83 -3.77
N LYS A 85 21.15 -4.42 -2.98
CA LYS A 85 22.01 -5.33 -2.21
C LYS A 85 21.27 -5.86 -0.97
N GLU A 86 20.49 -5.00 -0.32
CA GLU A 86 19.76 -5.29 0.92
C GLU A 86 18.54 -6.17 0.64
N PHE A 87 17.74 -5.83 -0.36
CA PHE A 87 16.45 -6.49 -0.58
C PHE A 87 16.46 -7.53 -1.70
N GLN A 88 17.52 -7.60 -2.52
CA GLN A 88 17.67 -8.58 -3.62
C GLN A 88 16.42 -8.68 -4.52
N ILE A 89 15.89 -7.54 -4.93
CA ILE A 89 14.67 -7.47 -5.74
C ILE A 89 14.99 -8.01 -7.14
N ARG A 90 14.43 -9.18 -7.46
CA ARG A 90 14.69 -9.90 -8.73
C ARG A 90 13.50 -9.92 -9.68
N THR A 91 12.35 -9.32 -9.32
CA THR A 91 11.12 -9.51 -10.06
C THR A 91 10.52 -8.20 -10.55
N LYS A 92 10.13 -8.19 -11.84
CA LYS A 92 9.34 -7.11 -12.44
C LYS A 92 7.87 -7.13 -12.00
N SER A 93 7.40 -8.20 -11.36
CA SER A 93 6.06 -8.36 -10.81
C SER A 93 6.11 -8.99 -9.43
N ILE A 94 5.27 -8.51 -8.53
CA ILE A 94 5.13 -9.03 -7.17
C ILE A 94 3.97 -10.03 -7.13
N THR A 95 4.23 -11.26 -6.66
CA THR A 95 3.22 -12.22 -6.24
C THR A 95 2.82 -11.93 -4.79
N GLU A 96 1.71 -12.51 -4.32
CA GLU A 96 1.27 -12.39 -2.92
C GLU A 96 2.39 -12.80 -1.92
N LYS A 97 3.07 -13.90 -2.21
CA LYS A 97 4.17 -14.39 -1.36
C LYS A 97 5.37 -13.44 -1.36
N THR A 98 5.81 -13.00 -2.53
CA THR A 98 6.94 -12.07 -2.63
C THR A 98 6.62 -10.68 -2.08
N TYR A 99 5.34 -10.33 -2.01
CA TYR A 99 4.89 -9.10 -1.35
C TYR A 99 5.19 -9.15 0.15
N ASP A 100 4.78 -10.22 0.82
CA ASP A 100 5.00 -10.38 2.26
C ASP A 100 6.50 -10.47 2.59
N GLU A 101 7.25 -11.30 1.86
CA GLU A 101 8.69 -11.43 2.06
C GLU A 101 9.44 -10.09 1.91
N LEU A 102 9.02 -9.26 0.96
CA LEU A 102 9.64 -7.96 0.76
C LEU A 102 9.19 -6.95 1.81
N HIS A 103 7.91 -6.95 2.18
CA HIS A 103 7.38 -6.14 3.26
C HIS A 103 8.16 -6.39 4.56
N ASP A 104 8.31 -7.66 4.96
CA ASP A 104 9.01 -8.03 6.18
C ASP A 104 10.48 -7.56 6.18
N LYS A 105 11.18 -7.74 5.06
CA LYS A 105 12.56 -7.23 4.90
C LYS A 105 12.65 -5.71 5.06
N ILE A 106 11.66 -4.98 4.54
CA ILE A 106 11.62 -3.51 4.62
C ILE A 106 11.35 -3.08 6.06
N VAL A 107 10.42 -3.78 6.75
CA VAL A 107 10.13 -3.51 8.16
C VAL A 107 11.33 -3.87 9.04
N ASP A 108 12.02 -4.97 8.78
CA ASP A 108 13.26 -5.33 9.49
C ASP A 108 14.35 -4.28 9.33
N HIS A 109 14.44 -3.68 8.12
CA HIS A 109 15.47 -2.68 7.81
C HIS A 109 15.16 -1.29 8.39
N PHE A 110 13.91 -0.81 8.25
CA PHE A 110 13.49 0.55 8.64
C PHE A 110 12.77 0.61 9.99
N GLY A 111 12.45 -0.54 10.58
CA GLY A 111 11.73 -0.64 11.84
C GLY A 111 10.25 -0.21 11.73
N LYS A 112 9.68 0.12 12.86
CA LYS A 112 8.25 0.48 13.00
C LYS A 112 7.78 1.67 12.17
N TYR A 113 8.69 2.44 11.59
CA TYR A 113 8.38 3.59 10.71
C TYR A 113 8.62 3.28 9.23
N ALA A 114 8.64 2.01 8.84
CA ALA A 114 8.94 1.57 7.48
C ALA A 114 8.04 2.24 6.41
N GLY A 115 6.76 2.44 6.72
CA GLY A 115 5.83 3.16 5.84
C GLY A 115 6.21 4.62 5.64
N TYR A 116 6.64 5.33 6.67
CA TYR A 116 7.16 6.68 6.53
C TYR A 116 8.46 6.72 5.73
N ALA A 117 9.40 5.83 6.02
CA ALA A 117 10.65 5.74 5.27
C ALA A 117 10.37 5.56 3.76
N GLN A 118 9.45 4.68 3.40
CA GLN A 118 9.01 4.49 2.03
C GLN A 118 8.42 5.78 1.42
N GLN A 119 7.62 6.56 2.16
CA GLN A 119 7.05 7.82 1.67
C GLN A 119 8.13 8.89 1.41
N PHE A 120 9.14 8.98 2.26
CA PHE A 120 10.29 9.88 2.04
C PHE A 120 11.08 9.48 0.79
N LEU A 121 11.36 8.19 0.61
CA LEU A 121 12.02 7.68 -0.59
C LEU A 121 11.22 8.00 -1.86
N PHE A 122 9.91 7.78 -1.82
CA PHE A 122 9.01 8.08 -2.94
C PHE A 122 9.01 9.58 -3.27
N LYS A 123 8.90 10.45 -2.26
CA LYS A 123 8.93 11.91 -2.45
C LYS A 123 10.26 12.35 -3.07
N ASN A 124 11.38 11.88 -2.54
CA ASN A 124 12.70 12.22 -3.04
C ASN A 124 12.88 11.83 -4.52
N GLU A 125 12.45 10.63 -4.91
CA GLU A 125 12.57 10.17 -6.30
C GLU A 125 11.61 10.95 -7.23
N ARG A 126 10.40 11.26 -6.79
CA ARG A 126 9.45 12.09 -7.55
C ARG A 126 10.00 13.48 -7.79
N ASP A 127 10.51 14.14 -6.76
CA ASP A 127 11.05 15.50 -6.85
C ASP A 127 12.29 15.52 -7.78
N ALA A 128 13.12 14.48 -7.77
CA ALA A 128 14.25 14.32 -8.67
C ALA A 128 13.80 14.08 -10.13
N PHE A 129 12.67 13.41 -10.34
CA PHE A 129 12.09 13.19 -11.67
C PHE A 129 11.52 14.48 -12.24
N GLU A 130 10.75 15.24 -11.46
CA GLU A 130 10.17 16.52 -11.87
C GLU A 130 11.26 17.53 -12.27
N LYS A 131 12.36 17.61 -11.53
CA LYS A 131 13.49 18.49 -11.87
C LYS A 131 14.14 18.19 -13.24
N LYS A 132 14.10 16.95 -13.71
CA LYS A 132 14.63 16.57 -15.02
C LYS A 132 13.77 17.04 -16.21
N TRP A 133 12.50 17.38 -15.96
CA TRP A 133 11.56 17.83 -16.99
C TRP A 133 11.41 19.36 -17.07
N ILE A 134 11.92 20.08 -16.06
CA ILE A 134 11.83 21.53 -15.96
C ILE A 134 13.17 22.20 -16.36
N GLY A 135 14.23 21.45 -16.57
CA GLY A 135 15.54 21.88 -17.08
C GLY A 135 15.74 21.50 -18.54
#